data_071a3d360560d5971d66f2ee21575104
#
_entry.id   071a3d360560d5971d66f2ee21575104
#
_cell.length_a   1.000
_cell.length_b   1.000
_cell.length_c   1.000
_cell.angle_alpha   90.00
_cell.angle_beta   90.00
_cell.angle_gamma   90.00
#
_symmetry.space_group_name_H-M   'P 1'
#
loop_
_entity.id
_entity.type
_entity.pdbx_description
1 polymer ?
#
loop_
_entity_poly.entity_id
_entity_poly.type
_entity_poly.pdbx_seq_one_letter_code
_entity_poly.pdbx_strand_id
1 'polypeptide(L)'
;MGVSEGMHWQGELLHIHVAAKAGVPMLQLAEARLTTGIGVDGDRYATRLGTYSKKHHIDRQVTLIESETLDALARDHGVELSPDEHRRNLTTRGVPLNHLVGQYFRVGACVLYGGRLNVPCRYLEELLGKKVFKPLLNRSGLNCRIVVDGMIRAGDRIEWCDPRSLDVSLRRANEATALERPPQAWPDE
;
A
#
# COMPACT_ATOMS: atom_id res chain seq x y z
N MET A 1 -20.88 17.02 -23.44
CA MET A 1 -20.79 15.75 -22.73
C MET A 1 -19.33 15.47 -22.49
N GLY A 2 -18.80 15.85 -21.32
CA GLY A 2 -17.41 15.57 -20.95
C GLY A 2 -17.30 14.09 -20.57
N VAL A 3 -16.61 13.33 -21.40
CA VAL A 3 -16.16 12.00 -21.03
C VAL A 3 -15.24 12.19 -19.85
N SER A 4 -15.55 11.62 -18.70
CA SER A 4 -14.64 11.60 -17.55
C SER A 4 -13.38 10.86 -18.01
N GLU A 5 -12.27 11.56 -18.11
CA GLU A 5 -10.94 10.96 -18.32
C GLU A 5 -10.54 10.18 -17.06
N GLY A 6 -11.27 9.11 -16.75
CA GLY A 6 -10.90 8.15 -15.72
C GLY A 6 -9.76 7.28 -16.22
N MET A 7 -8.87 6.90 -15.31
CA MET A 7 -7.86 5.90 -15.64
C MET A 7 -8.53 4.56 -15.95
N HIS A 8 -8.21 3.98 -17.11
CA HIS A 8 -8.75 2.70 -17.57
C HIS A 8 -7.70 1.60 -17.40
N TRP A 9 -7.62 1.07 -16.20
CA TRP A 9 -6.79 -0.08 -15.88
C TRP A 9 -7.57 -1.02 -14.94
N GLN A 10 -7.20 -2.26 -14.95
CA GLN A 10 -7.71 -3.29 -14.06
C GLN A 10 -6.57 -4.18 -13.63
N GLY A 11 -6.42 -4.37 -12.34
CA GLY A 11 -5.45 -5.26 -11.75
C GLY A 11 -6.09 -6.26 -10.80
N GLU A 12 -5.25 -7.02 -10.13
CA GLU A 12 -5.62 -8.11 -9.24
C GLU A 12 -4.81 -8.05 -7.95
N LEU A 13 -5.45 -8.42 -6.84
CA LEU A 13 -4.81 -8.66 -5.54
C LEU A 13 -4.26 -10.09 -5.50
N LEU A 14 -2.92 -10.23 -5.55
CA LEU A 14 -2.29 -11.56 -5.55
C LEU A 14 -2.12 -12.14 -4.15
N HIS A 15 -1.58 -11.34 -3.22
CA HIS A 15 -1.25 -11.79 -1.88
C HIS A 15 -1.61 -10.77 -0.82
N ILE A 16 -2.02 -11.27 0.35
CA ILE A 16 -2.29 -10.49 1.56
C ILE A 16 -1.33 -10.96 2.64
N HIS A 17 -0.57 -10.04 3.24
CA HIS A 17 0.38 -10.36 4.30
C HIS A 17 0.22 -9.42 5.50
N VAL A 18 0.31 -9.99 6.69
CA VAL A 18 0.35 -9.25 7.96
C VAL A 18 1.51 -9.72 8.82
N ALA A 19 1.95 -8.90 9.75
CA ALA A 19 2.89 -9.30 10.79
C ALA A 19 2.41 -8.76 12.14
N ALA A 20 2.42 -9.57 13.18
CA ALA A 20 1.93 -9.17 14.50
C ALA A 20 2.75 -8.04 15.15
N LYS A 21 4.07 -7.96 14.84
CA LYS A 21 4.99 -6.92 15.32
C LYS A 21 6.17 -6.72 14.37
N ALA A 22 6.99 -5.71 14.64
CA ALA A 22 8.21 -5.47 13.91
C ALA A 22 9.16 -6.69 13.95
N GLY A 23 9.87 -6.94 12.86
CA GLY A 23 10.91 -7.98 12.76
C GLY A 23 10.42 -9.42 12.62
N VAL A 24 9.18 -9.76 13.00
CA VAL A 24 8.68 -11.13 12.82
C VAL A 24 8.34 -11.42 11.35
N PRO A 25 8.37 -12.69 10.92
CA PRO A 25 7.93 -13.08 9.58
C PRO A 25 6.53 -12.58 9.25
N MET A 26 6.28 -12.33 7.97
CA MET A 26 4.93 -12.02 7.49
C MET A 26 4.13 -13.31 7.37
N LEU A 27 2.87 -13.25 7.76
CA LEU A 27 1.89 -14.33 7.60
C LEU A 27 1.03 -14.03 6.38
N GLN A 28 0.94 -14.97 5.45
CA GLN A 28 0.02 -14.87 4.32
C GLN A 28 -1.40 -15.24 4.75
N LEU A 29 -2.37 -14.45 4.31
CA LEU A 29 -3.78 -14.65 4.56
C LEU A 29 -4.53 -14.85 3.24
N ALA A 30 -5.60 -15.65 3.24
CA ALA A 30 -6.52 -15.76 2.10
C ALA A 30 -7.44 -14.53 2.02
N GLU A 31 -7.80 -13.98 3.17
CA GLU A 31 -8.63 -12.78 3.29
C GLU A 31 -8.23 -11.94 4.50
N ALA A 32 -8.56 -10.66 4.49
CA ALA A 32 -8.33 -9.75 5.62
C ALA A 32 -9.40 -8.66 5.67
N ARG A 33 -9.70 -8.19 6.89
CA ARG A 33 -10.53 -6.99 7.09
C ARG A 33 -9.66 -5.75 7.05
N LEU A 34 -10.11 -4.74 6.30
CA LEU A 34 -9.56 -3.39 6.30
C LEU A 34 -10.50 -2.47 7.10
N THR A 35 -9.93 -1.69 8.02
CA THR A 35 -10.70 -0.78 8.89
C THR A 35 -10.13 0.62 8.83
N THR A 36 -10.97 1.59 8.49
CA THR A 36 -10.62 3.03 8.37
C THR A 36 -10.02 3.55 9.68
N GLY A 37 -8.91 4.27 9.58
CA GLY A 37 -8.20 4.84 10.72
C GLY A 37 -7.37 3.82 11.52
N ILE A 38 -7.56 2.52 11.28
CA ILE A 38 -6.88 1.44 11.99
C ILE A 38 -5.85 0.76 11.09
N GLY A 39 -6.29 0.12 10.00
CA GLY A 39 -5.43 -0.61 9.09
C GLY A 39 -5.94 -2.01 8.76
N VAL A 40 -5.01 -2.93 8.51
CA VAL A 40 -5.28 -4.34 8.23
C VAL A 40 -5.37 -5.09 9.57
N ASP A 41 -6.46 -5.81 9.79
CA ASP A 41 -6.63 -6.59 11.03
C ASP A 41 -5.47 -7.57 11.25
N GLY A 42 -4.94 -7.59 12.47
CA GLY A 42 -3.79 -8.41 12.84
C GLY A 42 -2.43 -7.88 12.39
N ASP A 43 -2.38 -6.77 11.64
CA ASP A 43 -1.11 -6.19 11.23
C ASP A 43 -0.50 -5.29 12.31
N ARG A 44 0.83 -5.25 12.35
CA ARG A 44 1.66 -4.47 13.27
C ARG A 44 1.39 -2.96 13.28
N TYR A 45 0.88 -2.40 12.17
CA TYR A 45 0.53 -0.98 12.12
C TYR A 45 -0.84 -0.71 12.70
N ALA A 46 -1.79 -1.62 12.54
CA ALA A 46 -3.08 -1.56 13.23
C ALA A 46 -2.92 -1.69 14.76
N THR A 47 -2.01 -2.55 15.20
CA THR A 47 -1.73 -2.77 16.64
C THR A 47 -0.69 -1.80 17.21
N ARG A 48 -0.09 -0.93 16.39
CA ARG A 48 0.98 0.02 16.74
C ARG A 48 2.28 -0.64 17.22
N LEU A 49 2.56 -1.86 16.81
CA LEU A 49 3.78 -2.63 17.12
C LEU A 49 4.79 -2.67 15.97
N GLY A 50 4.60 -1.83 14.94
CA GLY A 50 5.51 -1.70 13.81
C GLY A 50 6.73 -0.83 14.11
N THR A 51 7.82 -1.01 13.36
CA THR A 51 9.07 -0.24 13.47
C THR A 51 8.83 1.28 13.43
N TYR A 52 7.90 1.73 12.60
CA TYR A 52 7.59 3.15 12.41
C TYR A 52 6.28 3.59 13.10
N SER A 53 5.73 2.78 14.00
CA SER A 53 4.45 3.08 14.68
C SER A 53 4.54 4.21 15.68
N LYS A 54 5.74 4.57 16.16
CA LYS A 54 5.96 5.74 17.04
C LYS A 54 5.58 7.07 16.38
N LYS A 55 5.71 7.15 15.05
CA LYS A 55 5.26 8.29 14.25
C LYS A 55 4.06 7.82 13.43
N HIS A 56 2.87 7.94 14.02
CA HIS A 56 1.63 7.61 13.30
C HIS A 56 1.52 8.46 12.05
N HIS A 57 1.17 7.83 10.94
CA HIS A 57 0.92 8.53 9.68
C HIS A 57 -0.36 7.98 9.06
N ILE A 58 -1.30 8.86 8.78
CA ILE A 58 -2.62 8.50 8.26
C ILE A 58 -2.56 7.65 6.98
N ASP A 59 -1.58 7.87 6.12
CA ASP A 59 -1.39 7.11 4.88
C ASP A 59 -0.72 5.74 5.08
N ARG A 60 -0.49 5.29 6.31
CA ARG A 60 0.17 4.01 6.59
C ARG A 60 -0.80 2.97 7.15
N GLN A 61 -2.05 3.02 6.72
CA GLN A 61 -3.04 2.05 7.17
C GLN A 61 -2.89 0.72 6.43
N VAL A 62 -2.57 0.79 5.14
CA VAL A 62 -2.26 -0.38 4.31
C VAL A 62 -1.18 -0.02 3.29
N THR A 63 -0.31 -0.98 2.97
CA THR A 63 0.83 -0.79 2.06
C THR A 63 0.78 -1.79 0.93
N LEU A 64 1.00 -1.34 -0.30
CA LEU A 64 0.93 -2.14 -1.52
C LEU A 64 2.27 -2.16 -2.25
N ILE A 65 2.53 -3.22 -3.02
CA ILE A 65 3.64 -3.32 -3.98
C ILE A 65 3.18 -4.08 -5.23
N GLU A 66 3.72 -3.72 -6.38
CA GLU A 66 3.50 -4.40 -7.64
C GLU A 66 4.34 -5.66 -7.75
N SER A 67 3.78 -6.79 -8.19
CA SER A 67 4.53 -8.01 -8.49
C SER A 67 5.54 -7.77 -9.61
N GLU A 68 5.23 -6.89 -10.54
CA GLU A 68 6.12 -6.46 -11.63
C GLU A 68 7.40 -5.80 -11.10
N THR A 69 7.33 -5.13 -9.94
CA THR A 69 8.54 -4.64 -9.26
C THR A 69 9.41 -5.79 -8.77
N LEU A 70 8.82 -6.85 -8.21
CA LEU A 70 9.56 -8.03 -7.76
C LEU A 70 10.22 -8.74 -8.93
N ASP A 71 9.50 -8.91 -10.04
CA ASP A 71 10.03 -9.46 -11.29
C ASP A 71 11.20 -8.63 -11.83
N ALA A 72 11.07 -7.30 -11.79
CA ALA A 72 12.12 -6.38 -12.22
C ALA A 72 13.35 -6.42 -11.30
N LEU A 73 13.18 -6.60 -9.98
CA LEU A 73 14.31 -6.76 -9.06
C LEU A 73 15.12 -8.01 -9.39
N ALA A 74 14.45 -9.13 -9.63
CA ALA A 74 15.11 -10.38 -10.02
C ALA A 74 15.84 -10.23 -11.37
N ARG A 75 15.15 -9.68 -12.37
CA ARG A 75 15.69 -9.54 -13.74
C ARG A 75 16.85 -8.55 -13.82
N ASP A 76 16.71 -7.36 -13.22
CA ASP A 76 17.64 -6.23 -13.46
C ASP A 76 18.77 -6.19 -12.43
N HIS A 77 18.57 -6.75 -11.24
CA HIS A 77 19.51 -6.66 -10.13
C HIS A 77 19.91 -8.01 -9.54
N GLY A 78 19.34 -9.13 -10.04
CA GLY A 78 19.57 -10.46 -9.48
C GLY A 78 19.11 -10.61 -8.03
N VAL A 79 18.15 -9.78 -7.60
CA VAL A 79 17.62 -9.79 -6.23
C VAL A 79 16.22 -10.39 -6.23
N GLU A 80 16.12 -11.62 -5.78
CA GLU A 80 14.84 -12.29 -5.60
C GLU A 80 14.23 -11.92 -4.25
N LEU A 81 12.97 -11.46 -4.26
CA LEU A 81 12.14 -11.25 -3.08
C LEU A 81 10.85 -12.06 -3.22
N SER A 82 10.61 -12.93 -2.25
CA SER A 82 9.30 -13.58 -2.12
C SER A 82 8.23 -12.58 -1.64
N PRO A 83 6.94 -12.88 -1.86
CA PRO A 83 5.84 -11.98 -1.51
C PRO A 83 5.74 -11.62 -0.02
N ASP A 84 6.31 -12.41 0.87
CA ASP A 84 6.38 -12.14 2.31
C ASP A 84 7.61 -11.29 2.72
N GLU A 85 8.68 -11.29 1.91
CA GLU A 85 9.93 -10.60 2.23
C GLU A 85 9.85 -9.08 2.03
N HIS A 86 9.10 -8.59 1.04
CA HIS A 86 9.02 -7.14 0.77
C HIS A 86 8.32 -6.32 1.87
N ARG A 87 7.68 -6.98 2.83
CA ARG A 87 7.08 -6.36 4.02
C ARG A 87 5.92 -5.39 3.74
N ARG A 88 5.31 -5.42 2.56
CA ARG A 88 4.05 -4.73 2.26
C ARG A 88 2.88 -5.67 2.57
N ASN A 89 1.70 -5.07 2.85
CA ASN A 89 0.52 -5.85 3.19
C ASN A 89 -0.09 -6.54 1.96
N LEU A 90 -0.12 -5.84 0.82
CA LEU A 90 -0.76 -6.32 -0.39
C LEU A 90 0.24 -6.39 -1.54
N THR A 91 0.27 -7.53 -2.25
CA THR A 91 0.97 -7.68 -3.52
C THR A 91 -0.05 -7.64 -4.64
N THR A 92 0.14 -6.76 -5.60
CA THR A 92 -0.81 -6.52 -6.71
C THR A 92 -0.17 -6.84 -8.04
N ARG A 93 -1.00 -7.05 -9.07
CA ARG A 93 -0.58 -7.18 -10.47
C ARG A 93 -1.44 -6.29 -11.36
N GLY A 94 -0.83 -5.66 -12.37
CA GLY A 94 -1.54 -4.81 -13.33
C GLY A 94 -2.05 -3.50 -12.73
N VAL A 95 -1.54 -3.06 -11.58
CA VAL A 95 -1.95 -1.85 -10.88
C VAL A 95 -0.86 -0.80 -10.95
N PRO A 96 -1.06 0.36 -11.59
CA PRO A 96 -0.02 1.39 -11.74
C PRO A 96 0.15 2.21 -10.46
N LEU A 97 0.70 1.61 -9.39
CA LEU A 97 0.71 2.17 -8.03
C LEU A 97 1.31 3.57 -7.95
N ASN A 98 2.35 3.87 -8.72
CA ASN A 98 2.98 5.19 -8.71
C ASN A 98 2.04 6.30 -9.20
N HIS A 99 1.09 5.98 -10.09
CA HIS A 99 0.10 6.92 -10.61
C HIS A 99 -1.14 7.06 -9.72
N LEU A 100 -1.23 6.27 -8.65
CA LEU A 100 -2.35 6.30 -7.71
C LEU A 100 -2.14 7.24 -6.52
N VAL A 101 -1.03 7.96 -6.45
CA VAL A 101 -0.87 9.01 -5.44
C VAL A 101 -1.91 10.11 -5.69
N GLY A 102 -2.73 10.39 -4.66
CA GLY A 102 -3.84 11.34 -4.78
C GLY A 102 -5.11 10.78 -5.42
N GLN A 103 -5.16 9.47 -5.71
CA GLN A 103 -6.29 8.83 -6.40
C GLN A 103 -7.04 7.86 -5.48
N TYR A 104 -8.33 7.68 -5.75
CA TYR A 104 -9.15 6.65 -5.15
C TYR A 104 -9.19 5.41 -6.06
N PHE A 105 -9.14 4.24 -5.45
CA PHE A 105 -9.25 2.96 -6.15
C PHE A 105 -9.89 1.90 -5.27
N ARG A 106 -10.56 0.94 -5.90
CA ARG A 106 -11.22 -0.17 -5.23
C ARG A 106 -10.28 -1.37 -5.13
N VAL A 107 -10.36 -2.09 -4.02
CA VAL A 107 -9.80 -3.43 -3.84
C VAL A 107 -10.93 -4.29 -3.31
N GLY A 108 -11.53 -5.12 -4.15
CA GLY A 108 -12.75 -5.84 -3.80
C GLY A 108 -13.87 -4.89 -3.33
N ALA A 109 -14.35 -5.08 -2.11
CA ALA A 109 -15.39 -4.24 -1.51
C ALA A 109 -14.86 -2.92 -0.89
N CYS A 110 -13.54 -2.81 -0.67
CA CYS A 110 -12.92 -1.67 0.00
C CYS A 110 -12.60 -0.56 -0.99
N VAL A 111 -12.52 0.68 -0.49
CA VAL A 111 -11.96 1.82 -1.23
C VAL A 111 -10.73 2.33 -0.49
N LEU A 112 -9.65 2.46 -1.22
CA LEU A 112 -8.39 3.01 -0.76
C LEU A 112 -8.12 4.38 -1.41
N TYR A 113 -7.34 5.20 -0.72
CA TYR A 113 -6.77 6.42 -1.25
C TYR A 113 -5.26 6.32 -1.21
N GLY A 114 -4.62 6.50 -2.36
CA GLY A 114 -3.17 6.52 -2.48
C GLY A 114 -2.59 7.76 -1.82
N GLY A 115 -2.00 7.59 -0.65
CA GLY A 115 -1.50 8.71 0.13
C GLY A 115 -0.14 9.20 -0.35
N ARG A 116 0.82 8.32 -0.48
CA ARG A 116 2.20 8.64 -0.89
C ARG A 116 2.95 7.39 -1.33
N LEU A 117 3.99 7.57 -2.12
CA LEU A 117 4.90 6.47 -2.45
C LEU A 117 5.57 5.93 -1.19
N ASN A 118 5.79 4.64 -1.17
CA ASN A 118 6.58 3.99 -0.14
C ASN A 118 8.06 4.22 -0.44
N VAL A 119 8.82 4.63 0.58
CA VAL A 119 10.25 4.82 0.48
C VAL A 119 10.94 3.55 0.97
N PRO A 120 11.92 2.99 0.23
CA PRO A 120 12.72 1.88 0.72
C PRO A 120 13.50 2.31 1.97
N CYS A 121 13.82 1.36 2.84
CA CYS A 121 14.55 1.66 4.07
C CYS A 121 15.70 0.67 4.28
N ARG A 122 16.76 1.13 4.93
CA ARG A 122 17.91 0.28 5.28
C ARG A 122 17.53 -0.86 6.21
N TYR A 123 16.55 -0.64 7.08
CA TYR A 123 16.00 -1.69 7.93
C TYR A 123 15.53 -2.93 7.15
N LEU A 124 14.97 -2.74 5.95
CA LEU A 124 14.58 -3.89 5.10
C LEU A 124 15.82 -4.65 4.60
N GLU A 125 16.89 -3.94 4.21
CA GLU A 125 18.16 -4.57 3.81
C GLU A 125 18.78 -5.37 4.96
N GLU A 126 18.79 -4.79 6.15
CA GLU A 126 19.32 -5.43 7.37
C GLU A 126 18.51 -6.68 7.73
N LEU A 127 17.19 -6.57 7.70
CA LEU A 127 16.29 -7.68 8.02
C LEU A 127 16.44 -8.86 7.05
N LEU A 128 16.64 -8.59 5.77
CA LEU A 128 16.70 -9.60 4.72
C LEU A 128 18.14 -10.07 4.41
N GLY A 129 19.15 -9.30 4.77
CA GLY A 129 20.52 -9.53 4.31
C GLY A 129 20.68 -9.35 2.77
N LYS A 130 19.73 -8.66 2.11
CA LYS A 130 19.70 -8.45 0.66
C LYS A 130 19.81 -6.96 0.33
N LYS A 131 20.55 -6.60 -0.74
CA LYS A 131 20.72 -5.21 -1.21
C LYS A 131 19.50 -4.74 -2.00
N VAL A 132 18.47 -4.28 -1.31
CA VAL A 132 17.17 -3.90 -1.88
C VAL A 132 16.89 -2.40 -1.90
N PHE A 133 17.64 -1.58 -1.15
CA PHE A 133 17.37 -0.15 -1.02
C PHE A 133 17.43 0.58 -2.36
N LYS A 134 18.58 0.52 -3.04
CA LYS A 134 18.76 1.18 -4.36
C LYS A 134 17.82 0.62 -5.43
N PRO A 135 17.71 -0.71 -5.60
CA PRO A 135 16.78 -1.30 -6.56
C PRO A 135 15.31 -0.92 -6.36
N LEU A 136 14.88 -0.64 -5.13
CA LEU A 136 13.49 -0.25 -4.82
C LEU A 136 13.24 1.27 -4.89
N LEU A 137 14.22 2.11 -5.17
CA LEU A 137 14.00 3.55 -5.31
C LEU A 137 12.91 3.83 -6.37
N ASN A 138 11.94 4.68 -6.00
CA ASN A 138 10.79 5.08 -6.80
C ASN A 138 9.83 3.96 -7.23
N ARG A 139 10.01 2.73 -6.77
CA ARG A 139 9.14 1.57 -7.03
C ARG A 139 8.93 0.69 -5.79
N SER A 140 9.06 1.27 -4.60
CA SER A 140 8.89 0.54 -3.34
C SER A 140 7.42 0.35 -2.93
N GLY A 141 6.48 0.73 -3.80
CA GLY A 141 5.06 0.60 -3.61
C GLY A 141 4.38 1.86 -3.08
N LEU A 142 3.16 1.69 -2.57
CA LEU A 142 2.26 2.78 -2.18
C LEU A 142 1.81 2.60 -0.73
N ASN A 143 1.77 3.69 0.02
CA ASN A 143 1.12 3.79 1.32
C ASN A 143 -0.28 4.37 1.13
N CYS A 144 -1.29 3.72 1.70
CA CYS A 144 -2.68 4.10 1.49
C CYS A 144 -3.45 4.29 2.79
N ARG A 145 -4.51 5.10 2.69
CA ARG A 145 -5.61 5.17 3.65
C ARG A 145 -6.72 4.24 3.22
N ILE A 146 -7.42 3.71 4.18
CA ILE A 146 -8.68 3.00 3.98
C ILE A 146 -9.79 4.04 4.08
N VAL A 147 -10.60 4.19 3.03
CA VAL A 147 -11.69 5.15 2.94
C VAL A 147 -13.03 4.46 3.15
N VAL A 148 -13.19 3.25 2.63
CA VAL A 148 -14.35 2.39 2.85
C VAL A 148 -13.86 1.06 3.38
N ASP A 149 -14.37 0.68 4.55
CA ASP A 149 -14.06 -0.57 5.23
C ASP A 149 -14.61 -1.78 4.48
N GLY A 150 -14.02 -2.95 4.71
CA GLY A 150 -14.55 -4.19 4.18
C GLY A 150 -13.59 -5.36 4.29
N MET A 151 -14.00 -6.46 3.70
CA MET A 151 -13.16 -7.65 3.50
C MET A 151 -12.53 -7.61 2.12
N ILE A 152 -11.26 -7.99 2.06
CA ILE A 152 -10.52 -8.22 0.82
C ILE A 152 -10.06 -9.67 0.78
N ARG A 153 -9.96 -10.23 -0.43
CA ARG A 153 -9.52 -11.61 -0.69
C ARG A 153 -8.46 -11.65 -1.77
N ALA A 154 -7.54 -12.59 -1.69
CA ALA A 154 -6.67 -12.90 -2.82
C ALA A 154 -7.53 -13.25 -4.05
N GLY A 155 -7.19 -12.70 -5.21
CA GLY A 155 -7.99 -12.75 -6.43
C GLY A 155 -8.97 -11.57 -6.61
N ASP A 156 -9.13 -10.71 -5.61
CA ASP A 156 -10.00 -9.54 -5.76
C ASP A 156 -9.49 -8.60 -6.85
N ARG A 157 -10.45 -8.08 -7.61
CA ARG A 157 -10.21 -7.06 -8.63
C ARG A 157 -9.79 -5.75 -7.99
N ILE A 158 -8.82 -5.09 -8.63
CA ILE A 158 -8.38 -3.73 -8.28
C ILE A 158 -8.64 -2.84 -9.49
N GLU A 159 -9.32 -1.70 -9.26
CA GLU A 159 -9.68 -0.76 -10.34
C GLU A 159 -9.78 0.68 -9.82
N TRP A 160 -9.64 1.64 -10.73
CA TRP A 160 -9.86 3.04 -10.40
C TRP A 160 -11.27 3.29 -9.89
N CYS A 161 -11.40 4.15 -8.90
CA CYS A 161 -12.69 4.54 -8.32
C CYS A 161 -12.94 6.02 -8.61
N ASP A 162 -14.03 6.33 -9.33
CA ASP A 162 -14.45 7.71 -9.50
C ASP A 162 -14.81 8.32 -8.14
N PRO A 163 -14.10 9.40 -7.71
CA PRO A 163 -14.42 10.05 -6.44
C PRO A 163 -15.88 10.51 -6.32
N ARG A 164 -16.52 10.82 -7.44
CA ARG A 164 -17.93 11.26 -7.48
C ARG A 164 -18.91 10.15 -7.11
N SER A 165 -18.47 8.89 -7.22
CA SER A 165 -19.27 7.72 -6.80
C SER A 165 -19.26 7.50 -5.30
N LEU A 166 -18.38 8.20 -4.55
CA LEU A 166 -18.28 8.08 -3.10
C LEU A 166 -19.17 9.11 -2.40
N ASP A 167 -19.58 8.77 -1.19
CA ASP A 167 -20.28 9.72 -0.32
C ASP A 167 -19.48 10.99 -0.12
N VAL A 168 -20.16 12.16 -0.16
CA VAL A 168 -19.53 13.47 -0.03
C VAL A 168 -18.83 13.62 1.31
N SER A 169 -19.39 13.05 2.39
CA SER A 169 -18.79 13.11 3.73
C SER A 169 -17.46 12.37 3.80
N LEU A 170 -17.35 11.20 3.19
CA LEU A 170 -16.12 10.41 3.11
C LEU A 170 -15.03 11.15 2.34
N ARG A 171 -15.37 11.78 1.21
CA ARG A 171 -14.41 12.57 0.43
C ARG A 171 -13.90 13.76 1.23
N ARG A 172 -14.80 14.56 1.84
CA ARG A 172 -14.43 15.72 2.66
C ARG A 172 -13.56 15.33 3.85
N ALA A 173 -13.89 14.23 4.56
CA ALA A 173 -13.07 13.74 5.66
C ALA A 173 -11.66 13.35 5.21
N ASN A 174 -11.55 12.70 4.05
CA ASN A 174 -10.25 12.32 3.48
C ASN A 174 -9.45 13.55 3.02
N GLU A 175 -10.09 14.54 2.40
CA GLU A 175 -9.47 15.80 1.95
C GLU A 175 -8.98 16.65 3.14
N ALA A 176 -9.78 16.80 4.18
CA ALA A 176 -9.40 17.52 5.40
C ALA A 176 -8.14 16.91 6.02
N THR A 177 -8.07 15.59 6.12
CA THR A 177 -6.90 14.87 6.63
C THR A 177 -5.67 15.02 5.72
N ALA A 178 -5.88 15.25 4.41
CA ALA A 178 -4.78 15.49 3.47
C ALA A 178 -4.11 16.85 3.67
N LEU A 179 -4.88 17.86 4.08
CA LEU A 179 -4.37 19.22 4.36
C LEU A 179 -3.50 19.27 5.63
N GLU A 180 -3.73 18.37 6.59
CA GLU A 180 -2.92 18.26 7.82
C GLU A 180 -1.57 17.53 7.58
N ARG A 181 -1.30 17.11 6.36
CA ARG A 181 -0.10 16.34 6.04
C ARG A 181 1.13 17.26 6.02
N PRO A 182 2.17 16.99 6.83
CA PRO A 182 3.44 17.68 6.64
C PRO A 182 4.01 17.32 5.26
N PRO A 183 4.73 18.24 4.60
CA PRO A 183 5.41 17.94 3.35
C PRO A 183 6.30 16.70 3.53
N GLN A 184 6.37 15.87 2.48
CA GLN A 184 7.20 14.68 2.49
C GLN A 184 8.67 15.10 2.60
N ALA A 185 9.24 15.01 3.81
CA ALA A 185 10.68 15.11 3.96
C ALA A 185 11.29 13.79 3.44
N TRP A 186 12.16 13.89 2.45
CA TRP A 186 13.04 12.78 2.08
C TRP A 186 13.98 12.55 3.27
N PRO A 187 14.26 11.31 3.67
CA PRO A 187 15.26 11.06 4.69
C PRO A 187 16.58 11.66 4.18
N ASP A 188 17.19 12.52 4.99
CA ASP A 188 18.55 12.98 4.78
C ASP A 188 19.44 11.74 4.62
N GLU A 189 20.37 11.81 3.67
CA GLU A 189 21.28 10.72 3.25
C GLU A 189 22.14 10.18 4.40
#